data_fd3f5198dda2d884c4b82018f6f9acf2
#
_entry.id   fd3f5198dda2d884c4b82018f6f9acf2
#
_cell.length_a   1.000
_cell.length_b   1.000
_cell.length_c   1.000
_cell.angle_alpha   90.00
_cell.angle_beta   90.00
_cell.angle_gamma   90.00
#
_symmetry.space_group_name_H-M   'P 1'
#
loop_
_entity.id
_entity.type
_entity.pdbx_description
1 polymer ?
#
loop_
_entity_poly.entity_id
_entity_poly.type
_entity_poly.pdbx_seq_one_letter_code
_entity_poly.pdbx_strand_id
1 'polypeptide(L)'
;IYLMMNKPDGVISATYDNREETVIDLLEVEHQVFNPFPVGRLDKDTVGLLLLTNDGELNHRLISPKWHVDKVYYAKIDKAVDEKDVEAFKNGITLDDGYKCKEGKLEIINSSNEGAEVMVTIQEGKYHQVKRMFEALGKTVVYLKRTEFGGLPLDQELEEGEYRELTEDELALLKSY
;
A
#
# COMPACT_ATOMS: atom_id res chain seq x y z
N ILE A 1 -3.09 -7.60 -19.23
CA ILE A 1 -2.16 -8.27 -18.32
C ILE A 1 -2.41 -7.83 -16.88
N TYR A 2 -2.20 -8.73 -15.92
CA TYR A 2 -2.43 -8.49 -14.50
C TYR A 2 -1.27 -9.04 -13.70
N LEU A 3 -0.53 -8.15 -13.03
CA LEU A 3 0.70 -8.51 -12.34
C LEU A 3 0.63 -8.15 -10.85
N MET A 4 1.23 -9.00 -10.03
CA MET A 4 1.51 -8.74 -8.63
C MET A 4 3.02 -8.55 -8.49
N MET A 5 3.43 -7.41 -7.94
CA MET A 5 4.84 -7.10 -7.68
C MET A 5 5.06 -6.91 -6.19
N ASN A 6 6.18 -7.38 -5.69
CA ASN A 6 6.70 -6.95 -4.41
C ASN A 6 7.62 -5.75 -4.68
N LYS A 7 7.05 -4.55 -4.60
CA LYS A 7 7.77 -3.33 -4.93
C LYS A 7 8.95 -3.14 -3.98
N PRO A 8 10.17 -2.94 -4.51
CA PRO A 8 11.33 -2.67 -3.67
C PRO A 8 11.39 -1.21 -3.23
N ASP A 9 12.22 -0.93 -2.24
CA ASP A 9 12.58 0.42 -1.85
C ASP A 9 13.34 1.11 -2.98
N GLY A 10 13.16 2.41 -3.10
CA GLY A 10 13.93 3.24 -4.03
C GLY A 10 13.35 3.38 -5.43
N VAL A 11 12.22 2.73 -5.71
CA VAL A 11 11.59 2.73 -7.04
C VAL A 11 10.23 3.41 -6.94
N ILE A 12 9.91 4.25 -7.91
CA ILE A 12 8.65 5.00 -7.90
C ILE A 12 7.53 4.28 -8.65
N SER A 13 6.29 4.50 -8.20
CA SER A 13 5.08 3.95 -8.83
C SER A 13 4.63 4.85 -9.98
N ALA A 14 5.35 4.79 -11.08
CA ALA A 14 5.08 5.56 -12.29
C ALA A 14 5.35 4.69 -13.52
N THR A 15 4.87 5.13 -14.68
CA THR A 15 5.11 4.43 -15.94
C THR A 15 6.40 4.87 -16.60
N TYR A 16 6.81 6.10 -16.31
CA TYR A 16 8.03 6.68 -16.86
C TYR A 16 8.52 7.82 -15.96
N ASP A 17 9.83 7.94 -15.86
CA ASP A 17 10.49 9.09 -15.25
C ASP A 17 11.88 9.22 -15.87
N ASN A 18 12.35 10.46 -16.11
CA ASN A 18 13.64 10.69 -16.77
C ASN A 18 14.84 10.65 -15.79
N ARG A 19 14.59 10.52 -14.49
CA ARG A 19 15.64 10.52 -13.46
C ARG A 19 15.55 9.31 -12.54
N GLU A 20 14.32 8.86 -12.23
CA GLU A 20 14.08 7.82 -11.24
C GLU A 20 13.74 6.50 -11.92
N GLU A 21 14.20 5.40 -11.33
CA GLU A 21 13.76 4.07 -11.74
C GLU A 21 12.29 3.88 -11.35
N THR A 22 11.50 3.36 -12.26
CA THR A 22 10.08 3.10 -12.03
C THR A 22 9.80 1.61 -11.91
N VAL A 23 8.60 1.28 -11.41
CA VAL A 23 8.16 -0.11 -11.32
C VAL A 23 8.09 -0.79 -12.70
N ILE A 24 7.86 -0.02 -13.76
CA ILE A 24 7.84 -0.58 -15.13
C ILE A 24 9.25 -1.00 -15.57
N ASP A 25 10.29 -0.27 -15.15
CA ASP A 25 11.68 -0.61 -15.48
C ASP A 25 12.09 -1.97 -14.91
N LEU A 26 11.39 -2.46 -13.90
CA LEU A 26 11.66 -3.77 -13.28
C LEU A 26 11.03 -4.93 -14.07
N LEU A 27 10.15 -4.64 -15.02
CA LEU A 27 9.47 -5.66 -15.79
C LEU A 27 10.34 -6.12 -16.96
N GLU A 28 10.18 -7.39 -17.33
CA GLU A 28 10.77 -7.92 -18.55
C GLU A 28 10.13 -7.24 -19.76
N VAL A 29 10.88 -7.12 -20.85
CA VAL A 29 10.43 -6.43 -22.06
C VAL A 29 9.12 -7.00 -22.59
N GLU A 30 8.95 -8.32 -22.54
CA GLU A 30 7.73 -9.00 -23.00
C GLU A 30 6.49 -8.60 -22.22
N HIS A 31 6.64 -8.11 -20.99
CA HIS A 31 5.53 -7.61 -20.20
C HIS A 31 5.35 -6.10 -20.38
N GLN A 32 6.44 -5.38 -20.62
CA GLN A 32 6.38 -3.93 -20.87
C GLN A 32 5.58 -3.60 -22.13
N VAL A 33 5.59 -4.47 -23.14
CA VAL A 33 4.87 -4.23 -24.41
C VAL A 33 3.36 -4.13 -24.23
N PHE A 34 2.81 -4.64 -23.13
CA PHE A 34 1.39 -4.51 -22.81
C PHE A 34 1.03 -3.14 -22.21
N ASN A 35 2.03 -2.29 -21.99
CA ASN A 35 1.87 -0.95 -21.41
C ASN A 35 1.13 -0.96 -20.07
N PRO A 36 1.52 -1.82 -19.11
CA PRO A 36 0.88 -1.83 -17.81
C PRO A 36 1.21 -0.56 -17.01
N PHE A 37 0.33 -0.23 -16.06
CA PHE A 37 0.52 0.87 -15.14
C PHE A 37 0.20 0.40 -13.72
N PRO A 38 0.75 1.05 -12.70
CA PRO A 38 0.47 0.66 -11.32
C PRO A 38 -0.97 1.01 -10.93
N VAL A 39 -1.60 0.11 -10.16
CA VAL A 39 -2.91 0.33 -9.56
C VAL A 39 -2.71 1.11 -8.27
N GLY A 40 -2.97 2.40 -8.33
CA GLY A 40 -2.64 3.30 -7.25
C GLY A 40 -1.13 3.52 -7.16
N ARG A 41 -0.69 4.08 -6.04
CA ARG A 41 0.71 4.45 -5.85
C ARG A 41 1.19 4.07 -4.46
N LEU A 42 2.36 3.48 -4.39
CA LEU A 42 3.14 3.39 -3.17
C LEU A 42 4.26 4.42 -3.24
N ASP A 43 4.62 4.99 -2.09
CA ASP A 43 5.72 5.95 -2.03
C ASP A 43 7.04 5.28 -2.43
N LYS A 44 8.02 6.09 -2.82
CA LYS A 44 9.33 5.59 -3.23
C LYS A 44 9.93 4.63 -2.20
N ASP A 45 9.82 4.97 -0.92
CA ASP A 45 10.36 4.20 0.20
C ASP A 45 9.38 3.21 0.83
N THR A 46 8.17 3.11 0.29
CA THR A 46 7.20 2.11 0.71
C THR A 46 7.36 0.87 -0.16
N VAL A 47 7.40 -0.29 0.48
CA VAL A 47 7.59 -1.57 -0.21
C VAL A 47 6.31 -2.41 -0.18
N GLY A 48 6.33 -3.55 -0.85
CA GLY A 48 5.28 -4.55 -0.77
C GLY A 48 4.37 -4.61 -1.97
N LEU A 49 3.14 -5.02 -1.73
CA LEU A 49 2.19 -5.36 -2.79
C LEU A 49 1.80 -4.17 -3.65
N LEU A 50 2.16 -4.24 -4.92
CA LEU A 50 1.70 -3.32 -5.94
C LEU A 50 1.15 -4.13 -7.12
N LEU A 51 -0.07 -3.80 -7.54
CA LEU A 51 -0.67 -4.41 -8.71
C LEU A 51 -0.35 -3.56 -9.94
N LEU A 52 -0.09 -4.22 -11.06
CA LEU A 52 0.12 -3.55 -12.35
C LEU A 52 -0.80 -4.19 -13.38
N THR A 53 -1.43 -3.36 -14.20
CA THR A 53 -2.35 -3.83 -15.24
C THR A 53 -2.51 -2.79 -16.33
N ASN A 54 -2.97 -3.22 -17.49
CA ASN A 54 -3.42 -2.31 -18.55
C ASN A 54 -4.94 -2.23 -18.62
N ASP A 55 -5.65 -2.81 -17.63
CA ASP A 55 -7.11 -2.79 -17.53
C ASP A 55 -7.54 -1.54 -16.76
N GLY A 56 -7.84 -0.45 -17.50
CA GLY A 56 -8.20 0.84 -16.90
C GLY A 56 -9.50 0.81 -16.12
N GLU A 57 -10.46 -0.03 -16.53
CA GLU A 57 -11.74 -0.15 -15.83
C GLU A 57 -11.56 -0.78 -14.45
N LEU A 58 -10.81 -1.88 -14.38
CA LEU A 58 -10.49 -2.51 -13.11
C LEU A 58 -9.69 -1.57 -12.20
N ASN A 59 -8.68 -0.91 -12.75
CA ASN A 59 -7.90 0.07 -12.01
C ASN A 59 -8.79 1.15 -11.38
N HIS A 60 -9.70 1.72 -12.17
CA HIS A 60 -10.60 2.77 -11.70
C HIS A 60 -11.45 2.28 -10.52
N ARG A 61 -12.00 1.06 -10.60
CA ARG A 61 -12.80 0.50 -9.51
C ARG A 61 -11.95 0.26 -8.25
N LEU A 62 -10.76 -0.29 -8.40
CA LEU A 62 -9.91 -0.63 -7.25
C LEU A 62 -9.39 0.59 -6.49
N ILE A 63 -9.17 1.71 -7.17
CA ILE A 63 -8.67 2.94 -6.52
C ILE A 63 -9.77 3.91 -6.12
N SER A 64 -11.00 3.70 -6.57
CA SER A 64 -12.13 4.56 -6.23
C SER A 64 -12.57 4.35 -4.78
N PRO A 65 -12.75 5.44 -3.99
CA PRO A 65 -13.24 5.31 -2.60
C PRO A 65 -14.62 4.68 -2.50
N LYS A 66 -15.41 4.74 -3.58
CA LYS A 66 -16.77 4.21 -3.65
C LYS A 66 -16.85 2.71 -3.33
N TRP A 67 -15.82 1.94 -3.68
CA TRP A 67 -15.85 0.49 -3.56
C TRP A 67 -15.26 -0.03 -2.25
N HIS A 68 -14.74 0.86 -1.40
CA HIS A 68 -14.25 0.53 -0.06
C HIS A 68 -13.23 -0.61 -0.06
N VAL A 69 -12.25 -0.53 -0.97
CA VAL A 69 -11.22 -1.56 -1.08
C VAL A 69 -10.21 -1.41 0.06
N ASP A 70 -10.11 -2.43 0.90
CA ASP A 70 -9.17 -2.43 2.03
C ASP A 70 -7.72 -2.54 1.55
N LYS A 71 -6.85 -1.78 2.20
CA LYS A 71 -5.40 -1.85 2.05
C LYS A 71 -4.80 -2.11 3.41
N VAL A 72 -4.00 -3.15 3.51
CA VAL A 72 -3.36 -3.54 4.77
C VAL A 72 -1.87 -3.30 4.68
N TYR A 73 -1.34 -2.63 5.72
CA TYR A 73 0.08 -2.29 5.81
C TYR A 73 0.68 -2.85 7.09
N TYR A 74 1.91 -3.34 6.97
CA TYR A 74 2.78 -3.59 8.11
C TYR A 74 3.67 -2.35 8.29
N ALA A 75 3.79 -1.85 9.51
CA ALA A 75 4.60 -0.67 9.78
C ALA A 75 5.46 -0.85 11.03
N LYS A 76 6.67 -0.28 10.98
CA LYS A 76 7.52 -0.11 12.16
C LYS A 76 7.45 1.36 12.55
N ILE A 77 7.21 1.61 13.83
CA ILE A 77 7.01 2.94 14.40
C ILE A 77 8.15 3.24 15.38
N ASP A 78 8.62 4.47 15.40
CA ASP A 78 9.77 4.87 16.21
C ASP A 78 9.50 4.95 17.71
N LYS A 79 8.23 4.92 18.12
CA LYS A 79 7.78 5.06 19.50
C LYS A 79 6.77 3.99 19.85
N ALA A 80 6.50 3.85 21.15
CA ALA A 80 5.44 2.95 21.63
C ALA A 80 4.09 3.34 21.03
N VAL A 81 3.27 2.34 20.76
CA VAL A 81 1.90 2.47 20.27
C VAL A 81 1.00 1.78 21.28
N ASP A 82 -0.10 2.42 21.67
CA ASP A 82 -1.01 1.89 22.69
C ASP A 82 -2.47 1.95 22.25
N GLU A 83 -3.38 1.60 23.15
CA GLU A 83 -4.82 1.56 22.85
C GLU A 83 -5.40 2.95 22.54
N LYS A 84 -4.78 4.03 22.99
CA LYS A 84 -5.23 5.39 22.64
C LYS A 84 -5.02 5.64 21.15
N ASP A 85 -3.92 5.12 20.60
CA ASP A 85 -3.64 5.22 19.17
C ASP A 85 -4.62 4.38 18.36
N VAL A 86 -4.96 3.17 18.85
CA VAL A 86 -5.96 2.31 18.23
C VAL A 86 -7.31 3.02 18.15
N GLU A 87 -7.75 3.65 19.25
CA GLU A 87 -9.00 4.41 19.29
C GLU A 87 -8.95 5.64 18.38
N ALA A 88 -7.81 6.32 18.31
CA ALA A 88 -7.64 7.48 17.42
C ALA A 88 -7.83 7.08 15.96
N PHE A 89 -7.26 5.96 15.54
CA PHE A 89 -7.45 5.42 14.17
C PHE A 89 -8.91 5.09 13.90
N LYS A 90 -9.55 4.44 14.87
CA LYS A 90 -10.96 4.05 14.75
C LYS A 90 -11.88 5.25 14.63
N ASN A 91 -11.61 6.33 15.35
CA ASN A 91 -12.42 7.54 15.33
C ASN A 91 -12.12 8.44 14.14
N GLY A 92 -11.07 8.17 13.40
CA GLY A 92 -10.62 8.99 12.27
C GLY A 92 -9.66 10.08 12.70
N ILE A 93 -8.45 10.00 12.18
CA ILE A 93 -7.38 10.95 12.48
C ILE A 93 -7.48 12.17 11.56
N THR A 94 -7.29 13.36 12.09
CA THR A 94 -7.20 14.58 11.30
C THR A 94 -5.74 14.81 10.91
N LEU A 95 -5.47 14.88 9.61
CA LEU A 95 -4.14 15.12 9.08
C LEU A 95 -3.74 16.59 9.20
N ASP A 96 -2.47 16.88 8.92
CA ASP A 96 -1.87 18.20 9.02
C ASP A 96 -2.53 19.26 8.12
N ASP A 97 -3.18 18.84 7.03
CA ASP A 97 -3.91 19.72 6.12
C ASP A 97 -5.39 19.90 6.51
N GLY A 98 -5.81 19.35 7.65
CA GLY A 98 -7.19 19.42 8.12
C GLY A 98 -8.11 18.31 7.61
N TYR A 99 -7.63 17.44 6.72
CA TYR A 99 -8.44 16.33 6.24
C TYR A 99 -8.67 15.32 7.37
N LYS A 100 -9.94 15.00 7.63
CA LYS A 100 -10.28 13.96 8.59
C LYS A 100 -10.39 12.61 7.87
N CYS A 101 -9.49 11.70 8.20
CA CYS A 101 -9.50 10.35 7.65
C CYS A 101 -10.75 9.59 8.09
N LYS A 102 -11.17 8.66 7.25
CA LYS A 102 -12.21 7.71 7.61
C LYS A 102 -11.68 6.75 8.68
N GLU A 103 -12.59 6.01 9.27
CA GLU A 103 -12.28 4.97 10.24
C GLU A 103 -11.17 4.06 9.72
N GLY A 104 -10.13 3.84 10.52
CA GLY A 104 -9.03 2.94 10.23
C GLY A 104 -8.88 1.90 11.33
N LYS A 105 -8.26 0.79 11.02
CA LYS A 105 -7.99 -0.28 11.97
C LYS A 105 -6.49 -0.34 12.25
N LEU A 106 -6.13 -0.23 13.52
CA LEU A 106 -4.75 -0.35 13.98
C LEU A 106 -4.65 -1.55 14.92
N GLU A 107 -3.79 -2.51 14.57
CA GLU A 107 -3.50 -3.67 15.39
C GLU A 107 -2.06 -3.62 15.85
N ILE A 108 -1.81 -3.79 17.14
CA ILE A 108 -0.47 -3.76 17.71
C ILE A 108 0.09 -5.19 17.70
N ILE A 109 1.22 -5.41 17.01
CA ILE A 109 1.93 -6.69 17.03
C ILE A 109 2.80 -6.73 18.28
N ASN A 110 3.61 -5.70 18.49
CA ASN A 110 4.38 -5.49 19.70
C ASN A 110 4.64 -4.00 19.90
N SER A 111 4.94 -3.60 21.12
CA SER A 111 5.21 -2.21 21.45
C SER A 111 6.12 -2.13 22.68
N SER A 112 7.10 -1.24 22.61
CA SER A 112 8.02 -0.96 23.71
C SER A 112 8.42 0.51 23.66
N ASN A 113 9.21 0.94 24.63
CA ASN A 113 9.73 2.32 24.63
C ASN A 113 10.65 2.62 23.45
N GLU A 114 11.17 1.56 22.79
CA GLU A 114 12.07 1.70 21.65
C GLU A 114 11.36 1.74 20.32
N GLY A 115 10.08 1.41 20.29
CA GLY A 115 9.29 1.40 19.06
C GLY A 115 8.22 0.33 19.06
N ALA A 116 7.50 0.24 17.95
CA ALA A 116 6.39 -0.68 17.80
C ALA A 116 6.33 -1.26 16.39
N GLU A 117 5.72 -2.44 16.30
CA GLU A 117 5.32 -3.05 15.02
C GLU A 117 3.80 -3.16 15.02
N VAL A 118 3.18 -2.73 13.93
CA VAL A 118 1.72 -2.67 13.84
C VAL A 118 1.23 -3.11 12.47
N MET A 119 -0.06 -3.47 12.41
CA MET A 119 -0.79 -3.64 11.15
C MET A 119 -1.82 -2.52 11.06
N VAL A 120 -1.93 -1.91 9.90
CA VAL A 120 -2.87 -0.82 9.63
C VAL A 120 -3.75 -1.18 8.45
N THR A 121 -5.07 -1.06 8.62
CA THR A 121 -6.03 -1.26 7.51
C THR A 121 -6.75 0.05 7.26
N ILE A 122 -6.69 0.55 6.03
CA ILE A 122 -7.40 1.75 5.59
C ILE A 122 -8.03 1.51 4.22
N GLN A 123 -9.04 2.32 3.88
CA GLN A 123 -9.71 2.25 2.58
C GLN A 123 -9.39 3.44 1.68
N GLU A 124 -8.72 4.44 2.24
CA GLU A 124 -8.34 5.65 1.52
C GLU A 124 -6.91 5.54 0.97
N GLY A 125 -6.57 6.44 0.05
CA GLY A 125 -5.23 6.48 -0.53
C GLY A 125 -4.72 7.91 -0.66
N LYS A 126 -4.87 8.72 0.40
CA LYS A 126 -4.36 10.09 0.42
C LYS A 126 -2.83 10.10 0.42
N TYR A 127 -2.26 11.20 -0.06
CA TYR A 127 -0.81 11.37 -0.11
C TYR A 127 -0.15 11.08 1.24
N HIS A 128 0.77 10.12 1.26
CA HIS A 128 1.51 9.67 2.45
C HIS A 128 0.59 9.41 3.66
N GLN A 129 -0.59 8.86 3.44
CA GLN A 129 -1.63 8.83 4.47
C GLN A 129 -1.21 8.11 5.75
N VAL A 130 -0.69 6.87 5.65
CA VAL A 130 -0.31 6.12 6.85
C VAL A 130 0.76 6.87 7.64
N LYS A 131 1.77 7.40 6.95
CA LYS A 131 2.84 8.18 7.58
C LYS A 131 2.29 9.41 8.29
N ARG A 132 1.40 10.15 7.63
CA ARG A 132 0.81 11.38 8.17
C ARG A 132 -0.14 11.11 9.33
N MET A 133 -0.82 9.95 9.31
CA MET A 133 -1.68 9.56 10.44
C MET A 133 -0.84 9.37 11.71
N PHE A 134 0.30 8.68 11.61
CA PHE A 134 1.19 8.53 12.77
C PHE A 134 1.85 9.85 13.17
N GLU A 135 2.21 10.69 12.21
CA GLU A 135 2.75 12.02 12.52
C GLU A 135 1.76 12.86 13.32
N ALA A 136 0.46 12.77 13.02
CA ALA A 136 -0.60 13.44 13.78
C ALA A 136 -0.64 12.96 15.24
N LEU A 137 -0.16 11.76 15.52
CA LEU A 137 -0.05 11.21 16.88
C LEU A 137 1.33 11.47 17.49
N GLY A 138 2.18 12.25 16.84
CA GLY A 138 3.52 12.55 17.32
C GLY A 138 4.52 11.42 17.15
N LYS A 139 4.28 10.51 16.18
CA LYS A 139 5.10 9.33 15.94
C LYS A 139 5.54 9.27 14.47
N THR A 140 6.62 8.56 14.20
CA THR A 140 7.19 8.45 12.86
C THR A 140 7.17 6.99 12.39
N VAL A 141 6.69 6.78 11.16
CA VAL A 141 6.80 5.48 10.49
C VAL A 141 8.21 5.36 9.94
N VAL A 142 8.95 4.34 10.39
CA VAL A 142 10.33 4.11 9.96
C VAL A 142 10.45 3.01 8.90
N TYR A 143 9.41 2.20 8.73
CA TYR A 143 9.32 1.19 7.68
C TYR A 143 7.84 0.95 7.37
N LEU A 144 7.51 0.84 6.08
CA LEU A 144 6.12 0.63 5.64
C LEU A 144 6.07 -0.35 4.48
N LYS A 145 5.25 -1.39 4.64
CA LYS A 145 5.06 -2.42 3.62
C LYS A 145 3.58 -2.70 3.45
N ARG A 146 3.07 -2.58 2.21
CA ARG A 146 1.70 -3.02 1.93
C ARG A 146 1.69 -4.54 1.76
N THR A 147 0.91 -5.21 2.59
CA THR A 147 0.86 -6.68 2.65
C THR A 147 -0.39 -7.26 2.03
N GLU A 148 -1.44 -6.45 1.85
CA GLU A 148 -2.70 -6.92 1.29
C GLU A 148 -3.43 -5.78 0.59
N PHE A 149 -4.13 -6.10 -0.48
CA PHE A 149 -4.92 -5.15 -1.24
C PHE A 149 -6.21 -5.83 -1.66
N GLY A 150 -7.37 -5.33 -1.20
CA GLY A 150 -8.67 -5.87 -1.59
C GLY A 150 -8.87 -7.33 -1.23
N GLY A 151 -8.33 -7.79 -0.12
CA GLY A 151 -8.39 -9.19 0.29
C GLY A 151 -7.32 -10.07 -0.35
N LEU A 152 -6.52 -9.53 -1.28
CA LEU A 152 -5.45 -10.27 -1.94
C LEU A 152 -4.14 -10.06 -1.18
N PRO A 153 -3.58 -11.10 -0.54
CA PRO A 153 -2.31 -10.99 0.17
C PRO A 153 -1.13 -11.02 -0.80
N LEU A 154 -0.05 -10.33 -0.42
CA LEU A 154 1.20 -10.41 -1.14
C LEU A 154 1.75 -11.84 -1.03
N ASP A 155 2.16 -12.41 -2.15
CA ASP A 155 2.80 -13.71 -2.20
C ASP A 155 4.14 -13.65 -1.48
N GLN A 156 4.27 -14.43 -0.40
CA GLN A 156 5.47 -14.43 0.43
C GLN A 156 6.70 -15.01 -0.27
N GLU A 157 6.51 -15.73 -1.36
CA GLU A 157 7.61 -16.25 -2.17
C GLU A 157 8.23 -15.20 -3.09
N LEU A 158 7.54 -14.07 -3.29
CA LEU A 158 8.11 -12.96 -4.06
C LEU A 158 9.03 -12.12 -3.18
N GLU A 159 10.30 -12.08 -3.54
CA GLU A 159 11.25 -11.16 -2.90
C GLU A 159 11.08 -9.76 -3.48
N GLU A 160 11.63 -8.76 -2.80
CA GLU A 160 11.57 -7.38 -3.28
C GLU A 160 12.14 -7.27 -4.69
N GLY A 161 11.38 -6.63 -5.58
CA GLY A 161 11.72 -6.49 -6.98
C GLY A 161 11.16 -7.59 -7.88
N GLU A 162 10.68 -8.67 -7.30
CA GLU A 162 10.09 -9.76 -8.07
C GLU A 162 8.61 -9.53 -8.32
N TYR A 163 8.10 -10.14 -9.39
CA TYR A 163 6.69 -10.07 -9.74
C TYR A 163 6.25 -11.34 -10.45
N ARG A 164 4.95 -11.53 -10.55
CA ARG A 164 4.33 -12.61 -11.30
C ARG A 164 2.96 -12.21 -11.81
N GLU A 165 2.40 -12.99 -12.72
CA GLU A 165 1.02 -12.81 -13.14
C GLU A 165 0.09 -13.28 -12.01
N LEU A 166 -1.10 -12.67 -11.93
CA LEU A 166 -2.15 -13.12 -11.02
C LEU A 166 -2.71 -14.46 -11.49
N THR A 167 -3.12 -15.29 -10.53
CA THR A 167 -3.90 -16.48 -10.83
C THR A 167 -5.34 -16.09 -11.21
N GLU A 168 -6.08 -17.03 -11.81
CA GLU A 168 -7.49 -16.79 -12.15
C GLU A 168 -8.33 -16.47 -10.92
N ASP A 169 -8.09 -17.16 -9.80
CA ASP A 169 -8.81 -16.93 -8.55
C ASP A 169 -8.50 -15.54 -7.96
N GLU A 170 -7.24 -15.13 -8.01
CA GLU A 170 -6.83 -13.80 -7.56
C GLU A 170 -7.49 -12.71 -8.39
N LEU A 171 -7.49 -12.88 -9.71
CA LEU A 171 -8.15 -11.93 -10.60
C LEU A 171 -9.64 -11.87 -10.37
N ALA A 172 -10.29 -13.03 -10.18
CA ALA A 172 -11.72 -13.09 -9.88
C ALA A 172 -12.07 -12.33 -8.59
N LEU A 173 -11.23 -12.46 -7.56
CA LEU A 173 -11.40 -11.72 -6.31
C LEU A 173 -11.39 -10.21 -6.56
N LEU A 174 -10.42 -9.71 -7.30
CA LEU A 174 -10.32 -8.27 -7.60
C LEU A 174 -11.48 -7.78 -8.46
N LYS A 175 -11.93 -8.59 -9.41
CA LYS A 175 -13.07 -8.25 -10.28
C LYS A 175 -14.42 -8.30 -9.58
N SER A 176 -14.47 -8.85 -8.36
CA SER A 176 -15.70 -8.90 -7.57
C SER A 176 -16.08 -7.56 -6.94
N TYR A 177 -15.18 -6.59 -6.96
CA TYR A 177 -15.45 -5.24 -6.46
C TYR A 177 -16.34 -4.43 -7.39
#